data_44d7fcbc9858af99923cd847618b8efa
#
_entry.id   44d7fcbc9858af99923cd847618b8efa
#
_cell.length_a   1.000
_cell.length_b   1.000
_cell.length_c   1.000
_cell.angle_alpha   90.00
_cell.angle_beta   90.00
_cell.angle_gamma   90.00
#
_symmetry.space_group_name_H-M   'P 1'
#
loop_
_entity.id
_entity.type
_entity.pdbx_description
1 polymer ?
#
loop_
_entity_poly.entity_id
_entity_poly.type
_entity_poly.pdbx_seq_one_letter_code
_entity_poly.pdbx_strand_id
1 'polypeptide(L)'
;MGMLLEDVNKVGEISGVEFWRNTLRNDKVLLDGINRAIVAFTSSSGADGIVEYTIDTGQDRQTVKRTDLASLYARRDKLIDVINRIEDALNGGRKWSQVIPGF
;
A
#
# COMPACT_ATOMS: atom_id res chain seq x y z
N MET A 1 17.33 25.32 -21.34
CA MET A 1 16.79 24.01 -21.00
C MET A 1 17.07 23.58 -19.57
N GLY A 2 18.27 23.87 -19.09
CA GLY A 2 18.58 23.54 -17.71
C GLY A 2 17.64 24.16 -16.72
N MET A 3 17.28 25.40 -16.97
CA MET A 3 16.35 26.07 -16.10
C MET A 3 14.98 25.42 -16.12
N LEU A 4 14.57 25.01 -17.31
CA LEU A 4 13.31 24.32 -17.45
C LEU A 4 13.33 23.00 -16.68
N LEU A 5 14.45 22.31 -16.73
CA LEU A 5 14.62 21.07 -16.00
C LEU A 5 14.59 21.32 -14.49
N GLU A 6 15.18 22.41 -14.05
CA GLU A 6 15.13 22.74 -12.64
C GLU A 6 13.72 23.02 -12.18
N ASP A 7 12.98 23.77 -12.99
CA ASP A 7 11.60 24.06 -12.66
C ASP A 7 10.78 22.80 -12.62
N VAL A 8 11.01 21.91 -13.57
CA VAL A 8 10.30 20.63 -13.62
C VAL A 8 10.65 19.82 -12.39
N ASN A 9 11.91 19.82 -11.98
CA ASN A 9 12.31 19.08 -10.79
C ASN A 9 11.68 19.64 -9.54
N LYS A 10 11.60 20.94 -9.42
CA LYS A 10 10.98 21.55 -8.24
C LYS A 10 9.49 21.24 -8.20
N VAL A 11 8.83 21.40 -9.33
CA VAL A 11 7.42 21.05 -9.43
C VAL A 11 7.26 19.57 -9.14
N GLY A 12 8.20 18.76 -9.65
CA GLY A 12 8.18 17.33 -9.41
C GLY A 12 8.31 16.99 -7.93
N GLU A 13 9.14 17.75 -7.21
CA GLU A 13 9.28 17.49 -5.78
C GLU A 13 7.98 17.76 -5.04
N ILE A 14 7.34 18.89 -5.31
CA ILE A 14 6.07 19.22 -4.69
C ILE A 14 5.02 18.22 -5.09
N SER A 15 4.93 17.98 -6.38
CA SER A 15 3.97 16.99 -6.90
C SER A 15 4.32 15.61 -6.40
N GLY A 16 5.61 15.32 -6.25
CA GLY A 16 6.06 14.05 -5.74
C GLY A 16 5.58 13.80 -4.32
N VAL A 17 5.67 14.80 -3.47
CA VAL A 17 5.19 14.66 -2.09
C VAL A 17 3.69 14.38 -2.08
N GLU A 18 2.95 15.16 -2.85
CA GLU A 18 1.50 14.95 -2.93
C GLU A 18 1.18 13.60 -3.54
N PHE A 19 1.91 13.22 -4.58
CA PHE A 19 1.74 11.92 -5.21
C PHE A 19 1.95 10.81 -4.18
N TRP A 20 3.04 10.90 -3.41
CA TRP A 20 3.34 9.86 -2.45
C TRP A 20 2.37 9.84 -1.29
N ARG A 21 1.85 10.99 -0.88
CA ARG A 21 0.81 11.03 0.13
C ARG A 21 -0.46 10.37 -0.37
N ASN A 22 -0.82 10.66 -1.61
CA ASN A 22 -1.99 10.03 -2.21
C ASN A 22 -1.79 8.54 -2.39
N THR A 23 -0.59 8.15 -2.84
CA THR A 23 -0.25 6.74 -2.97
C THR A 23 -0.33 6.04 -1.62
N LEU A 24 0.19 6.67 -0.59
CA LEU A 24 0.15 6.12 0.76
C LEU A 24 -1.30 5.91 1.21
N ARG A 25 -2.15 6.89 0.98
CA ARG A 25 -3.56 6.78 1.34
C ARG A 25 -4.22 5.64 0.58
N ASN A 26 -3.98 5.58 -0.71
CA ASN A 26 -4.57 4.54 -1.54
C ASN A 26 -4.07 3.15 -1.14
N ASP A 27 -2.77 3.04 -0.85
CA ASP A 27 -2.20 1.78 -0.42
C ASP A 27 -2.77 1.33 0.91
N LYS A 28 -3.01 2.26 1.82
CA LYS A 28 -3.63 1.92 3.10
C LYS A 28 -5.06 1.44 2.93
N VAL A 29 -5.81 2.07 2.03
CA VAL A 29 -7.17 1.62 1.72
C VAL A 29 -7.14 0.24 1.12
N LEU A 30 -6.22 -0.01 0.20
CA LEU A 30 -6.08 -1.32 -0.41
C LEU A 30 -5.67 -2.36 0.63
N LEU A 31 -4.74 -2.01 1.50
CA LEU A 31 -4.31 -2.92 2.57
C LEU A 31 -5.48 -3.30 3.47
N ASP A 32 -6.29 -2.32 3.84
CA ASP A 32 -7.47 -2.57 4.64
C ASP A 32 -8.41 -3.54 3.92
N GLY A 33 -8.61 -3.32 2.62
CA GLY A 33 -9.45 -4.21 1.82
C GLY A 33 -8.91 -5.62 1.77
N ILE A 34 -7.61 -5.76 1.58
CA ILE A 34 -6.97 -7.08 1.54
C ILE A 34 -7.11 -7.77 2.91
N ASN A 35 -6.89 -7.03 3.99
CA ASN A 35 -7.05 -7.61 5.32
C ASN A 35 -8.48 -8.06 5.56
N ARG A 36 -9.46 -7.29 5.13
CA ARG A 36 -10.86 -7.68 5.26
C ARG A 36 -11.16 -8.94 4.47
N ALA A 37 -10.60 -9.05 3.27
CA ALA A 37 -10.78 -10.24 2.46
C ALA A 37 -10.16 -11.46 3.15
N ILE A 38 -8.97 -11.31 3.69
CA ILE A 38 -8.29 -12.38 4.42
C ILE A 38 -9.14 -12.82 5.61
N VAL A 39 -9.63 -11.87 6.39
CA VAL A 39 -10.47 -12.18 7.53
C VAL A 39 -11.74 -12.91 7.09
N ALA A 40 -12.36 -12.44 6.01
CA ALA A 40 -13.56 -13.08 5.49
C ALA A 40 -13.29 -14.53 5.09
N PHE A 41 -12.16 -14.77 4.43
CA PHE A 41 -11.83 -16.12 3.98
C PHE A 41 -11.40 -17.03 5.12
N THR A 42 -10.75 -16.49 6.13
CA THR A 42 -10.22 -17.31 7.22
C THR A 42 -11.19 -17.50 8.36
N SER A 43 -12.13 -16.58 8.54
CA SER A 43 -13.10 -16.70 9.62
C SER A 43 -14.32 -17.53 9.23
N SER A 44 -14.50 -17.78 7.95
CA SER A 44 -15.58 -18.65 7.49
C SER A 44 -14.96 -19.91 6.89
N SER A 45 -15.55 -21.06 7.17
CA SER A 45 -15.00 -22.32 6.72
C SER A 45 -16.12 -23.26 6.31
N GLY A 46 -15.74 -24.33 5.62
CA GLY A 46 -16.69 -25.32 5.20
C GLY A 46 -17.47 -24.90 3.97
N ALA A 47 -18.57 -25.61 3.73
CA ALA A 47 -19.37 -25.42 2.54
C ALA A 47 -20.00 -24.03 2.49
N ASP A 48 -20.23 -23.44 3.66
CA ASP A 48 -20.84 -22.12 3.74
C ASP A 48 -19.82 -21.01 3.78
N GLY A 49 -18.55 -21.33 3.59
CA GLY A 49 -17.51 -20.34 3.63
C GLY A 49 -17.58 -19.39 2.45
N ILE A 50 -17.08 -18.18 2.68
CA ILE A 50 -16.98 -17.16 1.64
C ILE A 50 -15.92 -17.60 0.66
N VAL A 51 -16.26 -17.63 -0.62
CA VAL A 51 -15.33 -18.05 -1.67
C VAL A 51 -14.83 -16.90 -2.51
N GLU A 52 -15.55 -15.78 -2.48
CA GLU A 52 -15.16 -14.57 -3.21
C GLU A 52 -15.38 -13.36 -2.34
N TYR A 53 -14.56 -12.37 -2.52
CA TYR A 53 -14.68 -11.11 -1.79
C TYR A 53 -14.31 -9.97 -2.73
N THR A 54 -15.08 -8.90 -2.71
CA THR A 54 -14.78 -7.73 -3.54
C THR A 54 -14.10 -6.69 -2.69
N ILE A 55 -12.89 -6.33 -3.11
CA ILE A 55 -12.12 -5.26 -2.49
C ILE A 55 -12.48 -3.98 -3.24
N ASP A 56 -13.04 -3.03 -2.54
CA ASP A 56 -13.45 -1.75 -3.11
C ASP A 56 -12.61 -0.65 -2.47
N THR A 57 -11.78 -0.02 -3.27
CA THR A 57 -10.90 1.05 -2.78
C THR A 57 -11.50 2.43 -3.02
N GLY A 58 -12.70 2.49 -3.56
CA GLY A 58 -13.30 3.76 -3.95
C GLY A 58 -12.91 4.19 -5.37
N GLN A 59 -11.77 3.75 -5.83
CA GLN A 59 -11.29 4.04 -7.19
C GLN A 59 -11.33 2.81 -8.07
N ASP A 60 -11.26 1.66 -7.46
CA ASP A 60 -11.16 0.40 -8.17
C ASP A 60 -11.86 -0.67 -7.38
N ARG A 61 -12.29 -1.69 -8.09
CA ARG A 61 -12.92 -2.86 -7.49
C ARG A 61 -12.21 -4.09 -8.01
N GLN A 62 -11.85 -4.96 -7.10
CA GLN A 62 -11.20 -6.21 -7.43
C GLN A 62 -11.93 -7.33 -6.73
N THR A 63 -12.28 -8.36 -7.48
CA THR A 63 -12.84 -9.56 -6.88
C THR A 63 -11.72 -10.56 -6.70
N VAL A 64 -11.53 -10.99 -5.48
CA VAL A 64 -10.53 -11.98 -5.14
C VAL A 64 -11.21 -13.25 -4.69
N LYS A 65 -10.55 -14.37 -4.91
CA LYS A 65 -11.11 -15.67 -4.57
C LYS A 65 -10.36 -16.26 -3.39
N ARG A 66 -11.06 -17.11 -2.67
CA ARG A 66 -10.44 -17.81 -1.55
C ARG A 66 -9.21 -18.62 -1.98
N THR A 67 -9.23 -19.13 -3.20
CA THR A 67 -8.09 -19.87 -3.72
C THR A 67 -6.86 -18.99 -3.88
N ASP A 68 -7.03 -17.67 -3.87
CA ASP A 68 -5.93 -16.70 -3.99
C ASP A 68 -5.41 -16.24 -2.64
N LEU A 69 -5.78 -16.93 -1.57
CA LEU A 69 -5.43 -16.51 -0.22
C LEU A 69 -3.92 -16.33 -0.04
N ALA A 70 -3.14 -17.25 -0.58
CA ALA A 70 -1.68 -17.15 -0.49
C ALA A 70 -1.17 -15.87 -1.18
N SER A 71 -1.75 -15.55 -2.32
CA SER A 71 -1.41 -14.32 -3.04
C SER A 71 -1.81 -13.10 -2.23
N LEU A 72 -2.93 -13.16 -1.54
CA LEU A 72 -3.37 -12.05 -0.71
C LEU A 72 -2.41 -11.80 0.43
N TYR A 73 -1.91 -12.85 1.08
CA TYR A 73 -0.91 -12.70 2.12
C TYR A 73 0.36 -12.06 1.58
N ALA A 74 0.81 -12.50 0.41
CA ALA A 74 2.01 -11.94 -0.20
C ALA A 74 1.80 -10.46 -0.56
N ARG A 75 0.64 -10.12 -1.10
CA ARG A 75 0.32 -8.74 -1.44
C ARG A 75 0.25 -7.87 -0.19
N ARG A 76 -0.34 -8.40 0.87
CA ARG A 76 -0.42 -7.69 2.14
C ARG A 76 0.97 -7.34 2.66
N ASP A 77 1.85 -8.33 2.69
CA ASP A 77 3.20 -8.12 3.21
C ASP A 77 3.96 -7.11 2.37
N LYS A 78 3.80 -7.19 1.06
CA LYS A 78 4.44 -6.24 0.17
C LYS A 78 3.91 -4.84 0.35
N LEU A 79 2.59 -4.70 0.53
CA LEU A 79 1.99 -3.39 0.78
C LEU A 79 2.47 -2.79 2.08
N ILE A 80 2.56 -3.60 3.12
CA ILE A 80 3.06 -3.12 4.41
C ILE A 80 4.47 -2.59 4.24
N ASP A 81 5.32 -3.31 3.52
CA ASP A 81 6.68 -2.87 3.28
C ASP A 81 6.72 -1.55 2.51
N VAL A 82 5.91 -1.45 1.45
CA VAL A 82 5.85 -0.24 0.64
C VAL A 82 5.32 0.93 1.47
N ILE A 83 4.26 0.71 2.24
CA ILE A 83 3.69 1.75 3.09
C ILE A 83 4.73 2.27 4.08
N ASN A 84 5.46 1.36 4.70
CA ASN A 84 6.49 1.76 5.66
C ASN A 84 7.58 2.59 4.99
N ARG A 85 7.98 2.21 3.79
CA ARG A 85 8.99 2.96 3.05
C ARG A 85 8.51 4.36 2.69
N ILE A 86 7.26 4.48 2.27
CA ILE A 86 6.71 5.77 1.92
C ILE A 86 6.61 6.65 3.16
N GLU A 87 6.15 6.08 4.27
CA GLU A 87 6.04 6.84 5.51
C GLU A 87 7.39 7.32 5.98
N ASP A 88 8.40 6.47 5.90
CA ASP A 88 9.74 6.87 6.29
C ASP A 88 10.26 7.99 5.41
N ALA A 89 10.03 7.89 4.12
CA ALA A 89 10.46 8.91 3.18
C ALA A 89 9.76 10.23 3.43
N LEU A 90 8.46 10.19 3.71
CA LEU A 90 7.70 11.41 3.99
C LEU A 90 8.08 12.03 5.32
N ASN A 91 8.56 11.23 6.25
CA ASN A 91 9.01 11.72 7.55
C ASN A 91 10.46 12.18 7.54
N GLY A 92 11.06 12.25 6.34
CA GLY A 92 12.36 12.83 6.18
C GLY A 92 13.54 11.89 6.18
N GLY A 93 13.29 10.62 6.36
CA GLY A 93 14.36 9.63 6.28
C GLY A 93 15.36 9.63 7.41
N ARG A 94 15.32 10.62 8.27
CA ARG A 94 16.27 10.70 9.36
C ARG A 94 16.12 9.58 10.34
N LYS A 95 14.93 9.14 10.53
CA LYS A 95 14.64 7.96 11.32
C LYS A 95 15.43 6.77 10.87
N TRP A 96 15.64 6.68 9.61
CA TRP A 96 16.42 5.64 9.01
C TRP A 96 17.81 5.58 9.60
N SER A 97 18.49 6.73 9.58
CA SER A 97 19.85 6.81 10.09
C SER A 97 19.91 6.48 11.56
N GLN A 98 18.87 6.81 12.28
CA GLN A 98 18.85 6.57 13.72
C GLN A 98 18.52 5.13 14.04
N VAL A 99 17.67 4.53 13.24
CA VAL A 99 17.24 3.17 13.49
C VAL A 99 18.32 2.19 13.09
N ILE A 100 18.94 2.42 11.96
CA ILE A 100 19.93 1.51 11.46
C ILE A 100 21.08 1.28 12.41
N PRO A 101 21.66 2.33 13.01
CA PRO A 101 22.75 2.10 13.96
C PRO A 101 22.32 1.32 15.18
N GLY A 102 21.05 1.25 15.40
CA GLY A 102 20.54 0.51 16.53
C GLY A 102 20.57 -0.99 16.33
N PHE A 103 20.92 -1.41 15.17
CA PHE A 103 20.99 -2.84 14.89
C PHE A 103 22.31 -3.41 15.33
#